data_ee4ed1b5724d808e773d93a48b3fc0a6
#
_entry.id   ee4ed1b5724d808e773d93a48b3fc0a6
#
_cell.length_a   1.000
_cell.length_b   1.000
_cell.length_c   1.000
_cell.angle_alpha   90.00
_cell.angle_beta   90.00
_cell.angle_gamma   90.00
#
_symmetry.space_group_name_H-M   'P 1'
#
loop_
_entity.id
_entity.type
_entity.pdbx_description
1 polymer ?
#
loop_
_entity_poly.entity_id
_entity_poly.type
_entity_poly.pdbx_seq_one_letter_code
_entity_poly.pdbx_strand_id
1 'polypeptide(L)'
;MSNNPTPCPGAQFTLIQDAINTASPGDEIDVCNGIYAEQLLINKSLDINADFGAFLVPASIPQNATSLATGDGIAAAVFVSGATNVSISGLTVDGINNGITGCAPRLIGVYFQNSSGILRHAAVRNFRLGTALNACQSGTGVFVESGGGQSSDVEIADCSIHDFQKNGITANESGTNAKIHNNVVTGIGPTTGAAQNGIQIGFSAEGAIRENIVTNNVWSPCMVVVTCQTVATNILVALSDNVRVSDNTVGISQVGIFIDGNDAELRGNTAFSASVFENIRIQGNGSRVQENKVFNGGEADIYLEGNNNSVVRNSISEAPIGILEAQGFTGNHITANAFFNVGVTIQDPGVNNLSKRVVPDR
;
A
#
# COMPACT_ATOMS: atom_id res chain seq x y z
N MET A 1 25.76 24.13 7.01
CA MET A 1 24.92 24.76 8.04
C MET A 1 24.60 23.68 9.04
N SER A 2 25.12 23.74 10.23
CA SER A 2 24.78 22.81 11.31
C SER A 2 23.44 23.25 11.87
N ASN A 3 22.39 22.59 11.48
CA ASN A 3 21.05 22.84 12.01
C ASN A 3 20.73 21.83 13.11
N ASN A 4 21.50 21.86 14.17
CA ASN A 4 21.11 21.15 15.38
C ASN A 4 20.56 22.16 16.40
N PRO A 5 19.22 22.34 16.50
CA PRO A 5 18.64 23.37 17.33
C PRO A 5 18.65 23.05 18.82
N THR A 6 18.80 21.81 19.22
CA THR A 6 18.96 21.47 20.65
C THR A 6 19.79 20.20 20.76
N PRO A 7 21.04 20.28 21.24
CA PRO A 7 21.78 19.06 21.49
C PRO A 7 21.03 18.24 22.56
N CYS A 8 20.76 16.98 22.28
CA CYS A 8 20.37 16.02 23.31
C CYS A 8 21.42 16.06 24.41
N PRO A 9 21.13 16.44 25.62
CA PRO A 9 22.11 16.41 26.70
C PRO A 9 22.53 14.94 26.89
N GLY A 10 23.80 14.65 26.61
CA GLY A 10 24.36 13.31 26.75
C GLY A 10 24.33 12.44 25.48
N ALA A 11 23.97 12.98 24.32
CA ALA A 11 24.07 12.23 23.05
C ALA A 11 25.50 11.74 22.83
N GLN A 12 25.65 10.46 22.58
CA GLN A 12 26.95 9.80 22.37
C GLN A 12 27.40 9.89 20.90
N PHE A 13 26.45 10.07 19.98
CA PHE A 13 26.67 10.11 18.54
C PHE A 13 26.00 11.34 17.92
N THR A 14 26.56 11.81 16.82
CA THR A 14 25.98 12.90 16.00
C THR A 14 25.29 12.36 14.75
N LEU A 15 25.58 11.11 14.38
CA LEU A 15 25.01 10.40 13.26
C LEU A 15 24.26 9.15 13.75
N ILE A 16 23.10 8.90 13.17
CA ILE A 16 22.29 7.69 13.48
C ILE A 16 23.05 6.44 13.04
N GLN A 17 23.71 6.48 11.85
CA GLN A 17 24.44 5.33 11.34
C GLN A 17 25.62 4.93 12.25
N ASP A 18 26.30 5.89 12.87
CA ASP A 18 27.38 5.60 13.82
C ASP A 18 26.86 4.90 15.08
N ALA A 19 25.70 5.33 15.59
CA ALA A 19 25.02 4.64 16.67
C ALA A 19 24.64 3.21 16.26
N ILE A 20 24.02 3.02 15.08
CA ILE A 20 23.67 1.68 14.54
C ILE A 20 24.92 0.81 14.44
N ASN A 21 26.03 1.33 13.93
CA ASN A 21 27.27 0.55 13.76
C ASN A 21 27.84 0.09 15.10
N THR A 22 27.76 0.92 16.13
CA THR A 22 28.33 0.67 17.46
C THR A 22 27.44 -0.21 18.32
N ALA A 23 26.12 -0.12 18.16
CA ALA A 23 25.15 -0.88 18.95
C ALA A 23 25.30 -2.39 18.79
N SER A 24 25.03 -3.13 19.85
CA SER A 24 24.90 -4.59 19.87
C SER A 24 23.47 -5.00 19.42
N PRO A 25 23.28 -6.22 18.93
CA PRO A 25 21.93 -6.71 18.67
C PRO A 25 21.04 -6.65 19.93
N GLY A 26 19.88 -6.03 19.79
CA GLY A 26 18.91 -5.83 20.87
C GLY A 26 19.05 -4.50 21.61
N ASP A 27 20.03 -3.70 21.27
CA ASP A 27 20.18 -2.34 21.85
C ASP A 27 19.08 -1.40 21.34
N GLU A 28 18.81 -0.39 22.15
CA GLU A 28 17.93 0.74 21.87
C GLU A 28 18.74 1.97 21.46
N ILE A 29 18.28 2.67 20.43
CA ILE A 29 18.86 3.94 19.93
C ILE A 29 17.80 5.02 20.00
N ASP A 30 17.98 5.97 20.90
CA ASP A 30 17.15 7.17 20.96
C ASP A 30 17.65 8.23 19.97
N VAL A 31 16.80 8.57 19.01
CA VAL A 31 17.11 9.59 17.99
C VAL A 31 16.43 10.89 18.35
N CYS A 32 17.24 11.87 18.75
CA CYS A 32 16.74 13.16 19.16
C CYS A 32 16.18 13.98 18.00
N ASN A 33 15.38 14.98 18.35
CA ASN A 33 14.93 16.01 17.40
C ASN A 33 16.12 16.61 16.63
N GLY A 34 16.02 16.65 15.29
CA GLY A 34 17.07 17.18 14.43
C GLY A 34 16.92 16.76 12.98
N ILE A 35 17.83 17.23 12.14
CA ILE A 35 17.89 16.85 10.72
C ILE A 35 19.14 16.01 10.51
N TYR A 36 18.97 14.78 10.07
CA TYR A 36 20.01 13.80 9.82
C TYR A 36 20.14 13.58 8.31
N ALA A 37 21.24 14.05 7.74
CA ALA A 37 21.51 13.97 6.30
C ALA A 37 22.19 12.64 5.93
N GLU A 38 21.57 11.52 6.32
CA GLU A 38 22.12 10.19 6.25
C GLU A 38 21.24 9.24 5.43
N GLN A 39 21.84 8.14 4.98
CA GLN A 39 21.18 6.95 4.46
C GLN A 39 21.52 5.80 5.43
N LEU A 40 20.52 5.07 5.90
CA LEU A 40 20.71 4.10 6.98
C LEU A 40 20.74 2.66 6.45
N LEU A 41 21.67 1.87 7.00
CA LEU A 41 21.72 0.42 6.87
C LEU A 41 21.54 -0.22 8.25
N ILE A 42 20.51 -1.04 8.41
CA ILE A 42 20.21 -1.79 9.62
C ILE A 42 20.30 -3.27 9.31
N ASN A 43 21.32 -3.96 9.83
CA ASN A 43 21.61 -5.36 9.57
C ASN A 43 21.66 -6.22 10.83
N LYS A 44 21.07 -5.74 11.91
CA LYS A 44 20.96 -6.41 13.20
C LYS A 44 19.66 -6.00 13.90
N SER A 45 19.23 -6.78 14.90
CA SER A 45 18.10 -6.44 15.76
C SER A 45 18.38 -5.14 16.51
N LEU A 46 17.54 -4.13 16.38
CA LEU A 46 17.64 -2.84 17.06
C LEU A 46 16.25 -2.25 17.28
N ASP A 47 16.12 -1.46 18.36
CA ASP A 47 14.99 -0.59 18.61
C ASP A 47 15.41 0.86 18.39
N ILE A 48 14.88 1.51 17.34
CA ILE A 48 15.17 2.91 16.99
C ILE A 48 13.96 3.75 17.32
N ASN A 49 14.08 4.54 18.38
CA ASN A 49 13.04 5.43 18.88
C ASN A 49 13.38 6.88 18.58
N ALA A 50 12.65 7.49 17.66
CA ALA A 50 12.89 8.86 17.25
C ALA A 50 11.91 9.82 17.93
N ASP A 51 12.45 10.91 18.47
CA ASP A 51 11.69 12.01 19.02
C ASP A 51 10.86 12.71 17.94
N PHE A 52 9.75 13.31 18.34
CA PHE A 52 9.02 14.21 17.44
C PHE A 52 9.95 15.31 16.88
N GLY A 53 10.02 15.40 15.56
CA GLY A 53 10.93 16.34 14.87
C GLY A 53 12.30 15.75 14.52
N ALA A 54 12.50 14.44 14.64
CA ALA A 54 13.64 13.75 14.06
C ALA A 54 13.36 13.49 12.56
N PHE A 55 14.14 14.12 11.70
CA PHE A 55 14.02 14.04 10.24
C PHE A 55 15.26 13.39 9.63
N LEU A 56 15.07 12.25 8.97
CA LEU A 56 16.08 11.65 8.11
C LEU A 56 15.91 12.23 6.70
N VAL A 57 16.80 13.11 6.28
CA VAL A 57 16.75 13.81 4.99
C VAL A 57 18.10 13.63 4.28
N PRO A 58 18.34 12.49 3.63
CA PRO A 58 19.60 12.25 2.92
C PRO A 58 19.91 13.36 1.91
N ALA A 59 21.15 13.78 1.83
CA ALA A 59 21.61 14.75 0.83
C ALA A 59 21.54 14.16 -0.60
N SER A 60 21.63 12.84 -0.71
CA SER A 60 21.38 12.03 -1.90
C SER A 60 21.08 10.59 -1.43
N ILE A 61 20.42 9.80 -2.28
CA ILE A 61 20.14 8.38 -1.98
C ILE A 61 20.77 7.52 -3.09
N PRO A 62 22.08 7.20 -2.99
CA PRO A 62 22.73 6.30 -3.91
C PRO A 62 22.21 4.87 -3.76
N GLN A 63 22.45 4.05 -4.80
CA GLN A 63 22.12 2.63 -4.73
C GLN A 63 22.86 1.95 -3.59
N ASN A 64 22.12 1.23 -2.74
CA ASN A 64 22.64 0.49 -1.60
C ASN A 64 22.07 -0.93 -1.47
N ALA A 65 21.16 -1.30 -2.38
CA ALA A 65 20.55 -2.63 -2.40
C ALA A 65 20.26 -3.08 -3.84
N THR A 66 19.74 -4.31 -3.96
CA THR A 66 19.28 -4.93 -5.20
C THR A 66 17.99 -5.70 -4.88
N SER A 67 16.97 -5.58 -5.72
CA SER A 67 15.74 -6.37 -5.59
C SER A 67 16.03 -7.85 -5.73
N LEU A 68 15.47 -8.66 -4.85
CA LEU A 68 15.63 -10.12 -4.86
C LEU A 68 14.86 -10.77 -6.01
N ALA A 69 13.74 -10.17 -6.40
CA ALA A 69 12.88 -10.68 -7.46
C ALA A 69 13.37 -10.30 -8.86
N THR A 70 13.76 -9.03 -9.06
CA THR A 70 14.04 -8.51 -10.41
C THR A 70 15.53 -8.32 -10.70
N GLY A 71 16.38 -8.24 -9.68
CA GLY A 71 17.80 -7.88 -9.83
C GLY A 71 18.04 -6.39 -10.07
N ASP A 72 17.00 -5.55 -10.05
CA ASP A 72 17.14 -4.12 -10.23
C ASP A 72 17.85 -3.45 -9.05
N GLY A 73 18.67 -2.45 -9.34
CA GLY A 73 19.29 -1.61 -8.32
C GLY A 73 18.24 -0.85 -7.50
N ILE A 74 18.43 -0.81 -6.19
CA ILE A 74 17.58 -0.10 -5.25
C ILE A 74 18.38 0.96 -4.49
N ALA A 75 17.80 2.15 -4.38
CA ALA A 75 18.26 3.27 -3.58
C ALA A 75 17.24 3.50 -2.44
N ALA A 76 17.53 2.94 -1.27
CA ALA A 76 16.67 3.04 -0.09
C ALA A 76 17.23 4.05 0.92
N ALA A 77 16.40 4.97 1.43
CA ALA A 77 16.83 5.90 2.48
C ALA A 77 17.10 5.17 3.81
N VAL A 78 16.26 4.18 4.13
CA VAL A 78 16.47 3.22 5.22
C VAL A 78 16.43 1.82 4.65
N PHE A 79 17.52 1.07 4.78
CA PHE A 79 17.61 -0.31 4.33
C PHE A 79 17.79 -1.26 5.51
N VAL A 80 16.79 -2.11 5.74
CA VAL A 80 16.80 -3.19 6.73
C VAL A 80 17.12 -4.48 6.01
N SER A 81 18.27 -5.07 6.26
CA SER A 81 18.82 -6.19 5.49
C SER A 81 19.13 -7.40 6.36
N GLY A 82 18.41 -8.49 6.15
CA GLY A 82 18.66 -9.77 6.82
C GLY A 82 18.56 -9.73 8.35
N ALA A 83 17.89 -8.72 8.90
CA ALA A 83 17.76 -8.52 10.34
C ALA A 83 16.38 -8.94 10.84
N THR A 84 16.33 -9.41 12.07
CA THR A 84 15.08 -9.77 12.76
C THR A 84 14.83 -8.86 13.96
N ASN A 85 13.56 -8.66 14.30
CA ASN A 85 13.15 -7.84 15.45
C ASN A 85 13.69 -6.40 15.37
N VAL A 86 13.60 -5.77 14.19
CA VAL A 86 13.93 -4.36 14.03
C VAL A 86 12.68 -3.53 14.31
N SER A 87 12.79 -2.58 15.23
CA SER A 87 11.73 -1.61 15.51
C SER A 87 12.21 -0.23 15.09
N ILE A 88 11.39 0.48 14.29
CA ILE A 88 11.62 1.88 13.89
C ILE A 88 10.37 2.67 14.24
N SER A 89 10.50 3.62 15.15
CA SER A 89 9.39 4.42 15.65
C SER A 89 9.67 5.91 15.60
N GLY A 90 8.66 6.71 15.22
CA GLY A 90 8.69 8.17 15.32
C GLY A 90 9.48 8.92 14.24
N LEU A 91 10.23 8.23 13.41
CA LEU A 91 11.13 8.83 12.42
C LEU A 91 10.37 9.40 11.21
N THR A 92 10.69 10.63 10.81
CA THR A 92 10.29 11.17 9.51
C THR A 92 11.39 10.88 8.49
N VAL A 93 11.06 10.09 7.45
CA VAL A 93 11.97 9.75 6.34
C VAL A 93 11.55 10.55 5.11
N ASP A 94 12.41 11.44 4.64
CA ASP A 94 12.09 12.40 3.58
C ASP A 94 13.07 12.28 2.40
N GLY A 95 12.54 11.89 1.23
CA GLY A 95 13.29 11.65 0.00
C GLY A 95 13.48 12.87 -0.90
N ILE A 96 13.24 14.10 -0.41
CA ILE A 96 13.22 15.33 -1.22
C ILE A 96 14.51 15.55 -2.04
N ASN A 97 15.66 15.13 -1.53
CA ASN A 97 16.97 15.35 -2.15
C ASN A 97 17.57 14.05 -2.72
N ASN A 98 16.75 13.11 -3.24
CA ASN A 98 17.23 11.77 -3.62
C ASN A 98 18.38 11.77 -4.67
N GLY A 99 18.46 12.77 -5.54
CA GLY A 99 19.56 12.90 -6.51
C GLY A 99 19.51 11.91 -7.68
N ILE A 100 18.43 11.14 -7.85
CA ILE A 100 18.29 10.15 -8.92
C ILE A 100 17.91 10.86 -10.23
N THR A 101 18.67 10.57 -11.29
CA THR A 101 18.55 11.22 -12.61
C THR A 101 18.02 10.29 -13.71
N GLY A 102 17.66 9.05 -13.39
CA GLY A 102 17.11 8.04 -14.31
C GLY A 102 16.03 7.19 -13.64
N CYS A 103 15.48 6.22 -14.37
CA CYS A 103 14.51 5.26 -13.78
C CYS A 103 15.15 4.22 -12.86
N ALA A 104 16.47 4.07 -12.90
CA ALA A 104 17.26 3.22 -12.03
C ALA A 104 18.36 4.05 -11.35
N PRO A 105 18.74 3.70 -10.11
CA PRO A 105 18.11 2.69 -9.25
C PRO A 105 16.68 3.07 -8.82
N ARG A 106 15.87 2.09 -8.42
CA ARG A 106 14.51 2.33 -7.90
C ARG A 106 14.58 3.03 -6.54
N LEU A 107 13.91 4.16 -6.40
CA LEU A 107 13.87 4.96 -5.18
C LEU A 107 12.88 4.36 -4.17
N ILE A 108 13.34 4.13 -2.93
CA ILE A 108 12.53 3.58 -1.84
C ILE A 108 12.79 4.35 -0.55
N GLY A 109 11.74 4.60 0.23
CA GLY A 109 11.85 5.23 1.55
C GLY A 109 12.42 4.29 2.59
N VAL A 110 11.65 3.29 2.99
CA VAL A 110 12.06 2.25 3.93
C VAL A 110 11.96 0.90 3.25
N TYR A 111 13.04 0.15 3.22
CA TYR A 111 13.12 -1.15 2.57
C TYR A 111 13.48 -2.25 3.56
N PHE A 112 12.58 -3.21 3.73
CA PHE A 112 12.82 -4.45 4.49
C PHE A 112 13.07 -5.58 3.49
N GLN A 113 14.28 -6.15 3.52
CA GLN A 113 14.69 -7.25 2.66
C GLN A 113 15.11 -8.46 3.50
N ASN A 114 14.37 -9.58 3.38
CA ASN A 114 14.60 -10.78 4.18
C ASN A 114 14.71 -10.45 5.67
N SER A 115 13.80 -9.62 6.17
CA SER A 115 13.91 -9.00 7.49
C SER A 115 12.55 -8.98 8.19
N SER A 116 12.58 -8.99 9.51
CA SER A 116 11.36 -8.92 10.34
C SER A 116 11.41 -7.74 11.30
N GLY A 117 10.26 -7.15 11.54
CA GLY A 117 10.17 -6.03 12.49
C GLY A 117 8.93 -5.18 12.35
N ILE A 118 9.01 -3.97 12.88
CA ILE A 118 7.90 -3.00 12.87
C ILE A 118 8.39 -1.61 12.44
N LEU A 119 7.60 -0.96 11.59
CA LEU A 119 7.66 0.47 11.33
C LEU A 119 6.40 1.10 11.89
N ARG A 120 6.52 2.01 12.85
CA ARG A 120 5.35 2.63 13.48
C ARG A 120 5.53 4.12 13.76
N HIS A 121 4.41 4.86 13.82
CA HIS A 121 4.39 6.29 14.10
C HIS A 121 5.35 7.11 13.23
N ALA A 122 5.69 6.59 12.04
CA ALA A 122 6.63 7.19 11.11
C ALA A 122 5.93 8.03 10.04
N ALA A 123 6.61 9.04 9.52
CA ALA A 123 6.22 9.72 8.31
C ALA A 123 7.20 9.37 7.18
N VAL A 124 6.70 8.88 6.03
CA VAL A 124 7.52 8.56 4.86
C VAL A 124 7.01 9.36 3.68
N ARG A 125 7.84 10.28 3.15
CA ARG A 125 7.35 11.25 2.16
C ARG A 125 8.39 11.66 1.13
N ASN A 126 7.91 12.31 0.05
CA ASN A 126 8.74 12.87 -1.03
C ASN A 126 9.57 11.81 -1.78
N PHE A 127 9.13 10.57 -1.83
CA PHE A 127 9.78 9.53 -2.63
C PHE A 127 9.31 9.61 -4.08
N ARG A 128 9.75 10.67 -4.76
CA ARG A 128 9.45 10.98 -6.17
C ARG A 128 10.71 11.36 -6.91
N LEU A 129 10.77 10.99 -8.17
CA LEU A 129 11.80 11.44 -9.11
C LEU A 129 11.42 12.81 -9.69
N GLY A 130 12.34 13.42 -10.38
CA GLY A 130 12.06 14.67 -11.11
C GLY A 130 10.93 14.51 -12.14
N THR A 131 10.29 15.61 -12.50
CA THR A 131 9.10 15.61 -13.37
C THR A 131 9.29 14.93 -14.73
N ALA A 132 10.50 14.98 -15.30
CA ALA A 132 10.84 14.26 -16.53
C ALA A 132 10.87 12.74 -16.38
N LEU A 133 10.89 12.23 -15.14
CA LEU A 133 10.98 10.81 -14.79
C LEU A 133 9.68 10.31 -14.11
N ASN A 134 8.61 11.07 -14.19
CA ASN A 134 7.36 10.75 -13.50
C ASN A 134 6.71 9.42 -13.99
N ALA A 135 7.05 8.94 -15.19
CA ALA A 135 6.57 7.67 -15.72
C ALA A 135 7.37 6.44 -15.25
N CYS A 136 8.53 6.64 -14.58
CA CYS A 136 9.33 5.55 -14.04
C CYS A 136 8.57 4.78 -12.96
N GLN A 137 8.66 3.46 -12.99
CA GLN A 137 8.09 2.56 -11.96
C GLN A 137 8.98 2.56 -10.71
N SER A 138 9.09 3.71 -10.07
CA SER A 138 10.01 4.04 -8.98
C SER A 138 9.34 5.02 -8.03
N GLY A 139 9.88 5.19 -6.82
CA GLY A 139 9.32 6.05 -5.81
C GLY A 139 8.25 5.34 -4.96
N THR A 140 8.70 4.39 -4.15
CA THR A 140 7.89 3.65 -3.17
C THR A 140 8.18 4.14 -1.76
N GLY A 141 7.15 4.39 -0.97
CA GLY A 141 7.32 4.82 0.42
C GLY A 141 7.93 3.71 1.28
N VAL A 142 7.25 2.58 1.43
CA VAL A 142 7.73 1.41 2.17
C VAL A 142 7.67 0.18 1.28
N PHE A 143 8.75 -0.59 1.26
CA PHE A 143 8.83 -1.84 0.51
C PHE A 143 9.30 -2.99 1.40
N VAL A 144 8.58 -4.11 1.33
CA VAL A 144 8.94 -5.37 2.01
C VAL A 144 9.09 -6.45 0.95
N GLU A 145 10.21 -7.13 0.91
CA GLU A 145 10.51 -8.15 -0.08
C GLU A 145 11.25 -9.33 0.55
N SER A 146 10.87 -10.53 0.18
CA SER A 146 11.57 -11.77 0.53
C SER A 146 12.11 -12.44 -0.71
N GLY A 147 13.15 -13.26 -0.54
CA GLY A 147 13.71 -14.05 -1.63
C GLY A 147 14.78 -15.01 -1.16
N GLY A 148 15.24 -15.88 -2.09
CA GLY A 148 16.28 -16.86 -1.77
C GLY A 148 15.85 -17.89 -0.72
N GLY A 149 14.54 -18.15 -0.56
CA GLY A 149 14.00 -19.09 0.44
C GLY A 149 13.99 -18.53 1.87
N GLN A 150 14.20 -17.23 2.04
CA GLN A 150 14.07 -16.54 3.33
C GLN A 150 12.71 -15.86 3.45
N SER A 151 12.41 -15.32 4.62
CA SER A 151 11.12 -14.70 4.90
C SER A 151 11.26 -13.31 5.53
N SER A 152 10.20 -12.51 5.35
CA SER A 152 9.99 -11.24 6.04
C SER A 152 8.64 -11.28 6.76
N ASP A 153 8.60 -10.86 8.01
CA ASP A 153 7.35 -10.62 8.78
C ASP A 153 7.40 -9.20 9.30
N VAL A 154 6.67 -8.30 8.65
CA VAL A 154 6.77 -6.87 8.93
C VAL A 154 5.40 -6.29 9.27
N GLU A 155 5.35 -5.54 10.37
CA GLU A 155 4.21 -4.73 10.75
C GLU A 155 4.45 -3.26 10.36
N ILE A 156 3.49 -2.63 9.68
CA ILE A 156 3.52 -1.22 9.31
C ILE A 156 2.27 -0.59 9.91
N ALA A 157 2.45 0.23 10.94
CA ALA A 157 1.34 0.70 11.76
C ALA A 157 1.44 2.19 12.10
N ASP A 158 0.29 2.86 12.15
CA ASP A 158 0.16 4.26 12.62
C ASP A 158 1.07 5.24 11.87
N CYS A 159 1.36 4.96 10.58
CA CYS A 159 2.25 5.75 9.74
C CYS A 159 1.49 6.71 8.82
N SER A 160 2.13 7.83 8.47
CA SER A 160 1.69 8.75 7.42
C SER A 160 2.59 8.60 6.20
N ILE A 161 2.02 8.15 5.08
CA ILE A 161 2.80 7.88 3.85
C ILE A 161 2.18 8.68 2.70
N HIS A 162 2.95 9.61 2.14
CA HIS A 162 2.45 10.50 1.10
C HIS A 162 3.56 11.00 0.17
N ASP A 163 3.19 11.65 -0.92
CA ASP A 163 4.15 12.17 -1.91
C ASP A 163 5.09 11.08 -2.47
N PHE A 164 4.57 9.89 -2.71
CA PHE A 164 5.25 8.81 -3.43
C PHE A 164 4.90 8.86 -4.93
N GLN A 165 5.77 8.32 -5.79
CA GLN A 165 5.53 8.33 -7.24
C GLN A 165 4.76 7.10 -7.70
N LYS A 166 5.11 5.92 -7.20
CA LYS A 166 4.52 4.65 -7.67
C LYS A 166 3.64 3.98 -6.61
N ASN A 167 4.17 3.62 -5.46
CA ASN A 167 3.42 2.93 -4.43
C ASN A 167 3.66 3.57 -3.04
N GLY A 168 2.62 3.62 -2.21
CA GLY A 168 2.77 4.03 -0.82
C GLY A 168 3.44 2.93 0.01
N ILE A 169 2.79 1.78 0.15
CA ILE A 169 3.30 0.58 0.82
C ILE A 169 3.24 -0.59 -0.16
N THR A 170 4.29 -1.37 -0.23
CA THR A 170 4.35 -2.59 -1.04
C THR A 170 4.92 -3.74 -0.23
N ALA A 171 4.25 -4.89 -0.24
CA ALA A 171 4.75 -6.16 0.27
C ALA A 171 4.65 -7.20 -0.84
N ASN A 172 5.76 -7.68 -1.34
CA ASN A 172 5.80 -8.56 -2.49
C ASN A 172 6.62 -9.82 -2.21
N GLU A 173 6.38 -10.84 -3.01
CA GLU A 173 7.08 -12.10 -3.15
C GLU A 173 6.77 -13.12 -2.04
N SER A 174 6.84 -14.37 -2.45
CA SER A 174 6.65 -15.51 -1.55
C SER A 174 7.61 -15.48 -0.37
N GLY A 175 7.12 -15.80 0.83
CA GLY A 175 7.83 -15.67 2.09
C GLY A 175 7.67 -14.30 2.76
N THR A 176 7.06 -13.33 2.10
CA THR A 176 6.70 -12.04 2.69
C THR A 176 5.33 -12.13 3.37
N ASN A 177 5.27 -11.75 4.63
CA ASN A 177 4.03 -11.56 5.40
C ASN A 177 3.99 -10.14 5.94
N ALA A 178 2.93 -9.38 5.62
CA ALA A 178 2.81 -7.98 6.04
C ALA A 178 1.50 -7.73 6.80
N LYS A 179 1.61 -7.07 7.94
CA LYS A 179 0.49 -6.56 8.73
C LYS A 179 0.47 -5.03 8.58
N ILE A 180 -0.47 -4.52 7.79
CA ILE A 180 -0.53 -3.10 7.43
C ILE A 180 -1.80 -2.51 8.03
N HIS A 181 -1.65 -1.64 9.05
CA HIS A 181 -2.83 -1.13 9.73
C HIS A 181 -2.70 0.26 10.33
N ASN A 182 -3.84 0.94 10.49
CA ASN A 182 -3.95 2.28 11.07
C ASN A 182 -3.10 3.34 10.33
N ASN A 183 -2.75 3.12 9.07
CA ASN A 183 -1.95 4.06 8.31
C ASN A 183 -2.84 5.05 7.55
N VAL A 184 -2.30 6.24 7.32
CA VAL A 184 -2.84 7.22 6.36
C VAL A 184 -1.93 7.24 5.14
N VAL A 185 -2.44 6.74 4.00
CA VAL A 185 -1.68 6.65 2.75
C VAL A 185 -2.36 7.52 1.69
N THR A 186 -1.68 8.56 1.25
CA THR A 186 -2.27 9.55 0.33
C THR A 186 -1.44 9.68 -0.95
N GLY A 187 -2.04 9.32 -2.08
CA GLY A 187 -1.46 9.56 -3.40
C GLY A 187 -1.37 11.05 -3.73
N ILE A 188 -0.63 11.39 -4.77
CA ILE A 188 -0.45 12.80 -5.20
C ILE A 188 -1.64 13.37 -5.99
N GLY A 189 -2.72 12.61 -6.13
CA GLY A 189 -3.87 12.99 -6.94
C GLY A 189 -3.69 12.67 -8.42
N PRO A 190 -4.44 13.31 -9.32
CA PRO A 190 -4.34 13.01 -10.73
C PRO A 190 -2.92 13.22 -11.26
N THR A 191 -2.30 12.13 -11.73
CA THR A 191 -0.96 12.13 -12.30
C THR A 191 -0.98 11.60 -13.73
N THR A 192 -0.12 12.13 -14.60
CA THR A 192 0.10 11.63 -15.96
C THR A 192 1.27 10.64 -16.05
N GLY A 193 1.99 10.45 -14.96
CA GLY A 193 3.15 9.59 -14.85
C GLY A 193 2.81 8.13 -14.56
N ALA A 194 3.46 7.53 -13.58
CA ALA A 194 3.15 6.18 -13.12
C ALA A 194 1.76 6.13 -12.47
N ALA A 195 0.99 5.10 -12.77
CA ALA A 195 -0.24 4.83 -12.06
C ALA A 195 0.10 4.37 -10.63
N GLN A 196 -0.48 5.07 -9.65
CA GLN A 196 -0.15 4.87 -8.24
C GLN A 196 -0.99 3.75 -7.62
N ASN A 197 -0.38 3.00 -6.70
CA ASN A 197 -1.12 2.18 -5.75
C ASN A 197 -0.83 2.65 -4.32
N GLY A 198 -1.86 2.82 -3.51
CA GLY A 198 -1.69 3.22 -2.11
C GLY A 198 -1.02 2.12 -1.30
N ILE A 199 -1.67 0.95 -1.19
CA ILE A 199 -1.13 -0.23 -0.51
C ILE A 199 -1.21 -1.41 -1.48
N GLN A 200 -0.12 -2.19 -1.58
CA GLN A 200 -0.05 -3.40 -2.39
C GLN A 200 0.47 -4.58 -1.57
N ILE A 201 -0.25 -5.72 -1.64
CA ILE A 201 0.28 -7.04 -1.31
C ILE A 201 0.27 -7.85 -2.60
N GLY A 202 1.41 -8.41 -3.02
CA GLY A 202 1.49 -9.03 -4.33
C GLY A 202 2.52 -10.14 -4.49
N PHE A 203 2.38 -10.87 -5.63
CA PHE A 203 3.32 -11.90 -6.06
C PHE A 203 3.56 -12.99 -5.04
N SER A 204 2.45 -13.58 -4.54
CA SER A 204 2.43 -14.62 -3.50
C SER A 204 2.90 -14.15 -2.12
N ALA A 205 2.92 -12.87 -1.84
CA ALA A 205 3.03 -12.37 -0.48
C ALA A 205 1.72 -12.61 0.28
N GLU A 206 1.82 -12.78 1.57
CA GLU A 206 0.69 -12.97 2.49
C GLU A 206 0.49 -11.73 3.37
N GLY A 207 -0.67 -11.63 4.01
CA GLY A 207 -0.86 -10.58 5.01
C GLY A 207 -2.28 -10.08 5.18
N ALA A 208 -2.37 -8.98 5.92
CA ALA A 208 -3.63 -8.30 6.21
C ALA A 208 -3.48 -6.78 6.11
N ILE A 209 -4.50 -6.15 5.53
CA ILE A 209 -4.63 -4.69 5.39
C ILE A 209 -5.88 -4.27 6.15
N ARG A 210 -5.73 -3.56 7.27
CA ARG A 210 -6.88 -3.21 8.11
C ARG A 210 -6.81 -1.80 8.69
N GLU A 211 -7.97 -1.18 8.86
CA GLU A 211 -8.09 0.11 9.57
C GLU A 211 -7.22 1.23 8.96
N ASN A 212 -6.92 1.18 7.64
CA ASN A 212 -6.16 2.22 6.95
C ASN A 212 -7.10 3.23 6.29
N ILE A 213 -6.62 4.46 6.13
CA ILE A 213 -7.21 5.48 5.25
C ILE A 213 -6.33 5.60 4.02
N VAL A 214 -6.84 5.21 2.84
CA VAL A 214 -6.08 5.21 1.59
C VAL A 214 -6.82 6.00 0.53
N THR A 215 -6.25 7.09 0.05
CA THR A 215 -6.95 8.00 -0.85
C THR A 215 -6.06 8.60 -1.93
N ASN A 216 -6.73 9.16 -2.95
CA ASN A 216 -6.12 10.08 -3.90
C ASN A 216 -5.08 9.44 -4.84
N ASN A 217 -5.26 8.14 -5.16
CA ASN A 217 -4.46 7.45 -6.16
C ASN A 217 -5.20 7.49 -7.51
N VAL A 218 -4.89 8.46 -8.35
CA VAL A 218 -5.58 8.71 -9.62
C VAL A 218 -4.58 8.86 -10.76
N TRP A 219 -4.80 8.12 -11.86
CA TRP A 219 -4.01 8.22 -13.09
C TRP A 219 -4.84 8.91 -14.19
N SER A 220 -4.52 10.15 -14.48
CA SER A 220 -5.33 11.01 -15.34
C SER A 220 -5.46 10.59 -16.82
N PRO A 221 -4.55 9.82 -17.45
CA PRO A 221 -4.79 9.28 -18.79
C PRO A 221 -5.96 8.28 -18.87
N CYS A 222 -6.38 7.70 -17.74
CA CYS A 222 -7.52 6.79 -17.66
C CYS A 222 -8.80 7.55 -17.27
N MET A 223 -9.55 8.03 -18.26
CA MET A 223 -10.76 8.82 -18.04
C MET A 223 -12.05 8.11 -18.48
N VAL A 224 -11.95 7.01 -19.21
CA VAL A 224 -13.09 6.20 -19.68
C VAL A 224 -12.72 4.72 -19.73
N VAL A 225 -13.63 3.86 -19.28
CA VAL A 225 -13.44 2.39 -19.13
C VAL A 225 -12.83 1.74 -20.39
N VAL A 226 -13.40 2.00 -21.55
CA VAL A 226 -13.00 1.33 -22.82
C VAL A 226 -11.60 1.66 -23.32
N THR A 227 -10.96 2.70 -22.81
CA THR A 227 -9.62 3.13 -23.22
C THR A 227 -8.53 2.89 -22.19
N CYS A 228 -8.92 2.50 -20.98
CA CYS A 228 -7.98 2.28 -19.88
C CYS A 228 -7.44 0.85 -19.88
N GLN A 229 -6.13 0.72 -20.04
CA GLN A 229 -5.41 -0.54 -19.87
C GLN A 229 -4.64 -0.62 -18.54
N THR A 230 -4.51 0.51 -17.87
CA THR A 230 -3.80 0.66 -16.60
C THR A 230 -4.64 1.51 -15.67
N VAL A 231 -4.70 1.14 -14.41
CA VAL A 231 -5.47 1.85 -13.38
C VAL A 231 -4.60 2.15 -12.17
N ALA A 232 -4.92 3.24 -11.49
CA ALA A 232 -4.43 3.52 -10.15
C ALA A 232 -5.42 2.95 -9.13
N THR A 233 -4.90 2.38 -8.05
CA THR A 233 -5.71 1.74 -7.01
C THR A 233 -5.36 2.25 -5.61
N ASN A 234 -6.32 2.27 -4.71
CA ASN A 234 -5.99 2.54 -3.32
C ASN A 234 -5.43 1.30 -2.63
N ILE A 235 -6.10 0.15 -2.74
CA ILE A 235 -5.59 -1.12 -2.23
C ILE A 235 -5.56 -2.12 -3.38
N LEU A 236 -4.38 -2.69 -3.63
CA LEU A 236 -4.14 -3.70 -4.66
C LEU A 236 -3.64 -4.99 -4.01
N VAL A 237 -4.36 -6.08 -4.23
CA VAL A 237 -3.87 -7.44 -4.00
C VAL A 237 -3.59 -8.04 -5.37
N ALA A 238 -2.32 -8.27 -5.70
CA ALA A 238 -1.88 -8.68 -7.03
C ALA A 238 -1.25 -10.07 -7.00
N LEU A 239 -1.91 -11.07 -7.62
CA LEU A 239 -1.39 -12.44 -7.67
C LEU A 239 -1.04 -13.02 -6.28
N SER A 240 -1.91 -12.74 -5.30
CA SER A 240 -1.75 -13.20 -3.92
C SER A 240 -3.08 -13.71 -3.38
N ASP A 241 -3.08 -14.90 -2.82
CA ASP A 241 -4.27 -15.57 -2.32
C ASP A 241 -4.43 -15.36 -0.80
N ASN A 242 -5.65 -15.56 -0.28
CA ASN A 242 -5.98 -15.54 1.15
C ASN A 242 -5.70 -14.21 1.88
N VAL A 243 -5.54 -13.11 1.17
CA VAL A 243 -5.30 -11.79 1.78
C VAL A 243 -6.58 -11.25 2.43
N ARG A 244 -6.43 -10.67 3.63
CA ARG A 244 -7.53 -10.03 4.35
C ARG A 244 -7.48 -8.52 4.21
N VAL A 245 -8.61 -7.93 3.82
CA VAL A 245 -8.77 -6.47 3.69
C VAL A 245 -9.98 -6.05 4.51
N SER A 246 -9.77 -5.45 5.68
CA SER A 246 -10.88 -5.15 6.59
C SER A 246 -10.84 -3.75 7.18
N ASP A 247 -12.03 -3.19 7.38
CA ASP A 247 -12.25 -1.95 8.12
C ASP A 247 -11.46 -0.74 7.57
N ASN A 248 -11.05 -0.79 6.29
CA ASN A 248 -10.36 0.31 5.64
C ASN A 248 -11.34 1.36 5.10
N THR A 249 -10.90 2.61 5.02
CA THR A 249 -11.57 3.69 4.31
C THR A 249 -10.76 4.01 3.06
N VAL A 250 -11.33 3.75 1.87
CA VAL A 250 -10.67 3.99 0.59
C VAL A 250 -11.52 4.87 -0.32
N GLY A 251 -10.91 5.83 -1.00
CA GLY A 251 -11.68 6.70 -1.90
C GLY A 251 -10.81 7.57 -2.79
N ILE A 252 -11.45 8.17 -3.78
CA ILE A 252 -10.81 9.04 -4.78
C ILE A 252 -9.67 8.28 -5.51
N SER A 253 -10.08 7.35 -6.39
CA SER A 253 -9.17 6.51 -7.20
C SER A 253 -9.86 6.11 -8.51
N GLN A 254 -9.22 5.31 -9.35
CA GLN A 254 -9.93 4.64 -10.44
C GLN A 254 -10.56 3.33 -9.98
N VAL A 255 -9.86 2.56 -9.16
CA VAL A 255 -10.40 1.40 -8.45
C VAL A 255 -10.09 1.56 -6.97
N GLY A 256 -11.08 1.39 -6.10
CA GLY A 256 -10.88 1.51 -4.65
C GLY A 256 -10.06 0.34 -4.09
N ILE A 257 -10.62 -0.87 -4.13
CA ILE A 257 -9.96 -2.12 -3.73
C ILE A 257 -9.97 -3.05 -4.92
N PHE A 258 -8.81 -3.49 -5.37
CA PHE A 258 -8.65 -4.44 -6.46
C PHE A 258 -7.99 -5.73 -5.96
N ILE A 259 -8.70 -6.83 -6.10
CA ILE A 259 -8.23 -8.17 -5.75
C ILE A 259 -8.00 -8.97 -7.03
N ASP A 260 -6.74 -9.28 -7.31
CA ASP A 260 -6.28 -10.23 -8.32
C ASP A 260 -5.60 -11.40 -7.60
N GLY A 261 -6.43 -12.26 -7.02
CA GLY A 261 -6.06 -13.40 -6.20
C GLY A 261 -7.29 -14.13 -5.69
N ASN A 262 -7.13 -15.36 -5.20
CA ASN A 262 -8.21 -16.22 -4.73
C ASN A 262 -8.42 -16.11 -3.23
N ASP A 263 -9.61 -16.51 -2.78
CA ASP A 263 -9.96 -16.71 -1.37
C ASP A 263 -9.71 -15.48 -0.48
N ALA A 264 -9.80 -14.27 -1.04
CA ALA A 264 -9.65 -13.04 -0.27
C ALA A 264 -10.87 -12.78 0.61
N GLU A 265 -10.65 -12.16 1.77
CA GLU A 265 -11.70 -11.72 2.68
C GLU A 265 -11.75 -10.19 2.77
N LEU A 266 -12.83 -9.57 2.25
CA LEU A 266 -13.09 -8.14 2.30
C LEU A 266 -14.25 -7.87 3.25
N ARG A 267 -13.99 -7.27 4.41
CA ARG A 267 -15.02 -7.05 5.41
C ARG A 267 -14.98 -5.65 6.02
N GLY A 268 -16.16 -5.04 6.20
CA GLY A 268 -16.30 -3.79 6.96
C GLY A 268 -15.64 -2.57 6.30
N ASN A 269 -15.17 -2.68 5.05
CA ASN A 269 -14.53 -1.55 4.38
C ASN A 269 -15.54 -0.50 3.95
N THR A 270 -15.14 0.76 3.97
CA THR A 270 -15.84 1.87 3.33
C THR A 270 -15.09 2.23 2.06
N ALA A 271 -15.69 1.98 0.88
CA ALA A 271 -15.08 2.26 -0.41
C ALA A 271 -15.96 3.23 -1.21
N PHE A 272 -15.38 4.32 -1.73
CA PHE A 272 -16.18 5.37 -2.36
C PHE A 272 -15.43 6.16 -3.43
N SER A 273 -16.22 6.73 -4.34
CA SER A 273 -15.72 7.68 -5.36
C SER A 273 -14.60 7.13 -6.25
N ALA A 274 -14.74 5.87 -6.69
CA ALA A 274 -13.97 5.38 -7.81
C ALA A 274 -14.41 6.14 -9.07
N SER A 275 -13.49 6.87 -9.69
CA SER A 275 -13.85 7.87 -10.70
C SER A 275 -14.24 7.30 -12.06
N VAL A 276 -13.80 6.10 -12.39
CA VAL A 276 -14.00 5.49 -13.72
C VAL A 276 -14.52 4.07 -13.61
N PHE A 277 -13.96 3.27 -12.72
CA PHE A 277 -14.27 1.85 -12.55
C PHE A 277 -15.07 1.60 -11.28
N GLU A 278 -14.70 0.62 -10.52
CA GLU A 278 -15.43 0.12 -9.37
C GLU A 278 -14.78 0.50 -8.04
N ASN A 279 -15.59 0.62 -7.04
CA ASN A 279 -15.07 0.78 -5.68
C ASN A 279 -14.43 -0.51 -5.15
N ILE A 280 -14.99 -1.68 -5.52
CA ILE A 280 -14.41 -2.99 -5.21
C ILE A 280 -14.43 -3.85 -6.49
N ARG A 281 -13.26 -4.36 -6.90
CA ARG A 281 -13.09 -5.27 -8.03
C ARG A 281 -12.47 -6.58 -7.57
N ILE A 282 -13.12 -7.68 -7.91
CA ILE A 282 -12.66 -9.05 -7.61
C ILE A 282 -12.36 -9.77 -8.92
N GLN A 283 -11.10 -10.06 -9.18
CA GLN A 283 -10.60 -10.82 -10.33
C GLN A 283 -10.09 -12.21 -9.94
N GLY A 284 -10.64 -12.80 -8.90
CA GLY A 284 -10.28 -14.10 -8.38
C GLY A 284 -11.49 -14.92 -7.98
N ASN A 285 -11.25 -16.13 -7.53
CA ASN A 285 -12.30 -17.09 -7.16
C ASN A 285 -12.39 -17.22 -5.65
N GLY A 286 -13.54 -17.64 -5.12
CA GLY A 286 -13.74 -18.03 -3.73
C GLY A 286 -13.72 -16.88 -2.72
N SER A 287 -13.60 -15.65 -3.16
CA SER A 287 -13.49 -14.48 -2.28
C SER A 287 -14.82 -14.14 -1.58
N ARG A 288 -14.70 -13.52 -0.41
CA ARG A 288 -15.84 -13.08 0.40
C ARG A 288 -15.85 -11.57 0.55
N VAL A 289 -16.89 -10.92 0.05
CA VAL A 289 -17.13 -9.47 0.15
C VAL A 289 -18.33 -9.26 1.04
N GLN A 290 -18.10 -8.88 2.29
CA GLN A 290 -19.17 -8.86 3.28
C GLN A 290 -19.15 -7.62 4.18
N GLU A 291 -20.35 -7.11 4.50
CA GLU A 291 -20.53 -6.03 5.46
C GLU A 291 -19.76 -4.74 5.08
N ASN A 292 -19.46 -4.53 3.79
CA ASN A 292 -18.82 -3.31 3.31
C ASN A 292 -19.87 -2.23 3.03
N LYS A 293 -19.46 -0.96 3.18
CA LYS A 293 -20.20 0.21 2.71
C LYS A 293 -19.56 0.72 1.44
N VAL A 294 -20.29 0.66 0.31
CA VAL A 294 -19.75 0.97 -1.01
C VAL A 294 -20.66 1.98 -1.70
N PHE A 295 -20.10 3.08 -2.21
CA PHE A 295 -20.94 4.10 -2.84
C PHE A 295 -20.20 4.98 -3.84
N ASN A 296 -20.96 5.49 -4.82
CA ASN A 296 -20.48 6.43 -5.83
C ASN A 296 -19.36 5.84 -6.69
N GLY A 297 -19.51 4.60 -7.15
CA GLY A 297 -18.64 3.98 -8.15
C GLY A 297 -18.89 4.53 -9.54
N GLY A 298 -17.84 4.59 -10.38
CA GLY A 298 -17.92 5.13 -11.72
C GLY A 298 -18.72 4.25 -12.68
N GLU A 299 -18.36 2.97 -12.80
CA GLU A 299 -19.10 1.97 -13.58
C GLU A 299 -20.03 1.15 -12.69
N ALA A 300 -19.49 0.60 -11.62
CA ALA A 300 -20.23 -0.14 -10.62
C ALA A 300 -19.64 0.11 -9.22
N ASP A 301 -20.38 -0.28 -8.18
CA ASP A 301 -19.81 -0.30 -6.83
C ASP A 301 -18.98 -1.55 -6.58
N ILE A 302 -19.49 -2.73 -6.98
CA ILE A 302 -18.76 -4.01 -6.86
C ILE A 302 -18.76 -4.70 -8.22
N TYR A 303 -17.59 -5.16 -8.68
CA TYR A 303 -17.42 -5.93 -9.92
C TYR A 303 -16.80 -7.29 -9.64
N LEU A 304 -17.41 -8.33 -10.18
CA LEU A 304 -16.99 -9.72 -10.03
C LEU A 304 -16.53 -10.27 -11.39
N GLU A 305 -15.28 -10.66 -11.47
CA GLU A 305 -14.61 -11.26 -12.62
C GLU A 305 -13.94 -12.58 -12.20
N GLY A 306 -14.72 -13.44 -11.53
CA GLY A 306 -14.29 -14.72 -10.99
C GLY A 306 -15.47 -15.59 -10.55
N ASN A 307 -15.18 -16.83 -10.18
CA ASN A 307 -16.19 -17.85 -9.84
C ASN A 307 -16.29 -18.05 -8.32
N ASN A 308 -17.46 -18.52 -7.88
CA ASN A 308 -17.70 -18.97 -6.50
C ASN A 308 -17.46 -17.89 -5.44
N ASN A 309 -17.53 -16.61 -5.79
CA ASN A 309 -17.42 -15.52 -4.86
C ASN A 309 -18.71 -15.31 -4.06
N SER A 310 -18.59 -14.78 -2.86
CA SER A 310 -19.73 -14.50 -1.97
C SER A 310 -19.81 -13.00 -1.67
N VAL A 311 -20.91 -12.34 -2.08
CA VAL A 311 -21.16 -10.91 -1.83
C VAL A 311 -22.39 -10.78 -0.95
N VAL A 312 -22.17 -10.50 0.35
CA VAL A 312 -23.20 -10.67 1.37
C VAL A 312 -23.27 -9.48 2.34
N ARG A 313 -24.48 -8.98 2.62
CA ARG A 313 -24.73 -7.93 3.61
C ARG A 313 -23.96 -6.63 3.39
N ASN A 314 -23.64 -6.28 2.14
CA ASN A 314 -23.06 -4.98 1.84
C ASN A 314 -24.14 -3.89 1.72
N SER A 315 -23.81 -2.67 2.07
CA SER A 315 -24.61 -1.46 1.82
C SER A 315 -24.04 -0.76 0.60
N ILE A 316 -24.83 -0.67 -0.46
CA ILE A 316 -24.42 -0.26 -1.80
C ILE A 316 -25.27 0.91 -2.25
N SER A 317 -24.67 2.03 -2.70
CA SER A 317 -25.45 3.20 -3.06
C SER A 317 -24.81 4.13 -4.09
N GLU A 318 -25.64 4.93 -4.74
CA GLU A 318 -25.21 6.05 -5.58
C GLU A 318 -24.35 5.66 -6.78
N ALA A 319 -24.54 4.49 -7.37
CA ALA A 319 -23.79 4.00 -8.53
C ALA A 319 -24.71 3.70 -9.73
N PRO A 320 -24.22 3.74 -10.96
CA PRO A 320 -24.96 3.27 -12.14
C PRO A 320 -25.36 1.80 -11.98
N ILE A 321 -24.45 0.95 -11.50
CA ILE A 321 -24.68 -0.47 -11.22
C ILE A 321 -24.17 -0.75 -9.80
N GLY A 322 -25.00 -1.44 -9.00
CA GLY A 322 -24.61 -1.82 -7.64
C GLY A 322 -23.61 -2.96 -7.64
N ILE A 323 -23.97 -4.09 -8.26
CA ILE A 323 -23.10 -5.26 -8.44
C ILE A 323 -23.12 -5.64 -9.92
N LEU A 324 -21.94 -5.66 -10.54
CA LEU A 324 -21.72 -6.09 -11.92
C LEU A 324 -20.97 -7.41 -11.92
N GLU A 325 -21.50 -8.41 -12.59
CA GLU A 325 -20.82 -9.68 -12.85
C GLU A 325 -20.37 -9.74 -14.29
N ALA A 326 -19.13 -10.15 -14.53
CA ALA A 326 -18.61 -10.34 -15.88
C ALA A 326 -19.20 -11.61 -16.52
N GLN A 327 -19.33 -11.57 -17.83
CA GLN A 327 -19.87 -12.71 -18.58
C GLN A 327 -18.94 -13.93 -18.50
N GLY A 328 -19.51 -15.11 -18.28
CA GLY A 328 -18.80 -16.39 -18.32
C GLY A 328 -18.33 -16.89 -16.96
N PHE A 329 -18.50 -16.11 -15.91
CA PHE A 329 -18.25 -16.56 -14.54
C PHE A 329 -19.51 -17.13 -13.89
N THR A 330 -19.35 -18.05 -12.94
CA THR A 330 -20.47 -18.81 -12.37
C THR A 330 -20.27 -19.11 -10.89
N GLY A 331 -21.37 -19.49 -10.21
CA GLY A 331 -21.33 -19.93 -8.81
C GLY A 331 -21.21 -18.80 -7.79
N ASN A 332 -21.29 -17.55 -8.21
CA ASN A 332 -21.26 -16.42 -7.30
C ASN A 332 -22.55 -16.37 -6.48
N HIS A 333 -22.41 -16.09 -5.19
CA HIS A 333 -23.51 -16.03 -4.24
C HIS A 333 -23.73 -14.60 -3.75
N ILE A 334 -24.75 -13.93 -4.31
CA ILE A 334 -25.10 -12.54 -3.98
C ILE A 334 -26.38 -12.55 -3.16
N THR A 335 -26.32 -12.16 -1.87
CA THR A 335 -27.47 -12.22 -1.00
C THR A 335 -27.45 -11.15 0.11
N ALA A 336 -28.62 -10.73 0.57
CA ALA A 336 -28.82 -9.83 1.69
C ALA A 336 -28.08 -8.47 1.58
N ASN A 337 -27.74 -8.02 0.36
CA ASN A 337 -27.20 -6.69 0.15
C ASN A 337 -28.34 -5.64 0.14
N ALA A 338 -28.07 -4.47 0.70
CA ALA A 338 -28.97 -3.32 0.66
C ALA A 338 -28.54 -2.36 -0.45
N PHE A 339 -29.51 -1.87 -1.24
CA PHE A 339 -29.26 -0.94 -2.34
C PHE A 339 -30.06 0.32 -2.17
N PHE A 340 -29.42 1.47 -2.33
CA PHE A 340 -30.05 2.78 -2.26
C PHE A 340 -29.58 3.68 -3.41
N ASN A 341 -30.53 4.27 -4.15
CA ASN A 341 -30.24 5.17 -5.27
C ASN A 341 -29.24 4.55 -6.30
N VAL A 342 -29.47 3.31 -6.70
CA VAL A 342 -28.66 2.55 -7.67
C VAL A 342 -29.46 2.40 -8.96
N GLY A 343 -28.84 2.63 -10.10
CA GLY A 343 -29.49 2.53 -11.41
C GLY A 343 -29.94 1.09 -11.73
N VAL A 344 -29.01 0.15 -11.61
CA VAL A 344 -29.25 -1.30 -11.74
C VAL A 344 -28.68 -1.98 -10.49
N THR A 345 -29.48 -2.70 -9.73
CA THR A 345 -29.02 -3.31 -8.47
C THR A 345 -28.01 -4.41 -8.69
N ILE A 346 -28.32 -5.33 -9.60
CA ILE A 346 -27.43 -6.43 -9.99
C ILE A 346 -27.52 -6.59 -11.51
N GLN A 347 -26.38 -6.52 -12.18
CA GLN A 347 -26.26 -6.87 -13.59
C GLN A 347 -25.45 -8.16 -13.70
N ASP A 348 -26.17 -9.25 -14.01
CA ASP A 348 -25.62 -10.60 -14.10
C ASP A 348 -25.87 -11.17 -15.51
N PRO A 349 -24.92 -11.04 -16.44
CA PRO A 349 -24.98 -11.69 -17.74
C PRO A 349 -24.52 -13.16 -17.68
N GLY A 350 -24.09 -13.65 -16.50
CA GLY A 350 -23.60 -15.01 -16.30
C GLY A 350 -24.70 -16.07 -16.25
N VAL A 351 -24.32 -17.31 -16.49
CA VAL A 351 -25.23 -18.47 -16.42
C VAL A 351 -25.00 -19.17 -15.08
N ASN A 352 -26.07 -19.31 -14.27
CA ASN A 352 -26.08 -20.01 -12.96
C ASN A 352 -25.49 -19.28 -11.75
N ASN A 353 -25.45 -17.97 -11.75
CA ASN A 353 -25.19 -17.21 -10.52
C ASN A 353 -26.43 -17.21 -9.60
N LEU A 354 -26.23 -17.34 -8.30
CA LEU A 354 -27.30 -17.36 -7.32
C LEU A 354 -27.53 -15.96 -6.76
N SER A 355 -28.46 -15.23 -7.35
CA SER A 355 -28.96 -13.96 -6.82
C SER A 355 -30.14 -14.21 -5.91
N LYS A 356 -30.00 -13.96 -4.60
CA LYS A 356 -31.09 -14.07 -3.63
C LYS A 356 -31.25 -12.80 -2.82
N ARG A 357 -32.47 -12.25 -2.90
CA ARG A 357 -33.04 -11.21 -2.04
C ARG A 357 -32.24 -9.89 -1.97
N VAL A 358 -32.60 -9.00 -2.85
CA VAL A 358 -32.32 -7.57 -2.72
C VAL A 358 -33.23 -7.00 -1.63
N VAL A 359 -32.69 -6.34 -0.63
CA VAL A 359 -33.46 -5.59 0.37
C VAL A 359 -33.28 -4.11 0.04
N PRO A 360 -34.27 -3.45 -0.55
CA PRO A 360 -34.20 -2.01 -0.71
C PRO A 360 -34.17 -1.35 0.66
N ASP A 361 -33.28 -0.38 0.83
CA ASP A 361 -33.24 0.46 2.02
C ASP A 361 -34.57 1.25 2.10
N ARG A 362 -35.20 1.30 3.28
CA ARG A 362 -36.47 1.98 3.54
C ARG A 362 -36.24 3.26 4.32
#